data_66130e31948a3159bc8a900a4b48a97e
#
_entry.id   66130e31948a3159bc8a900a4b48a97e
#
_cell.length_a   1.000
_cell.length_b   1.000
_cell.length_c   1.000
_cell.angle_alpha   90.00
_cell.angle_beta   90.00
_cell.angle_gamma   90.00
#
_symmetry.space_group_name_H-M   'P 1'
#
loop_
_entity.id
_entity.type
_entity.pdbx_description
1 polymer ?
#
loop_
_entity_poly.entity_id
_entity_poly.type
_entity_poly.pdbx_seq_one_letter_code
_entity_poly.pdbx_strand_id
1 'polypeptide(L)'
;MVPLAMGWRHLLFANYPVPPETVAAHLPDALTVDTFDGDAWLSVVPFTNVEVRPKGLPASVGVDLPELNLRTYVTCGGEPGVYFFSLDAQGLLSVLGARVFHRLPYYYARVSLTSDGDGGVRFESRRLHPGDRPAHYTATYRPSGPAFESSEDPRAAFLTERYRFYTQGADGAVRHANVDHEPWTLYPATATEETNTLFAADGFAHPTSEP
;
A
#
# COMPACT_ATOMS: atom_id res chain seq x y z
N MET A 1 -20.83 -7.90 -2.53
CA MET A 1 -19.60 -7.35 -3.17
C MET A 1 -19.13 -8.37 -4.20
N VAL A 2 -18.81 -7.95 -5.43
CA VAL A 2 -18.29 -8.87 -6.44
C VAL A 2 -16.81 -9.11 -6.15
N PRO A 3 -16.35 -10.34 -5.92
CA PRO A 3 -14.94 -10.61 -5.69
C PRO A 3 -14.13 -10.29 -6.95
N LEU A 4 -12.97 -9.65 -6.75
CA LEU A 4 -12.04 -9.31 -7.81
C LEU A 4 -10.90 -10.34 -7.86
N ALA A 5 -10.34 -10.53 -9.06
CA ALA A 5 -9.10 -11.22 -9.31
C ALA A 5 -8.11 -10.22 -9.92
N MET A 6 -6.87 -10.23 -9.48
CA MET A 6 -5.79 -9.38 -9.96
C MET A 6 -4.45 -10.01 -9.61
N GLY A 7 -3.39 -9.53 -10.25
CA GLY A 7 -2.01 -9.78 -9.83
C GLY A 7 -1.33 -8.45 -9.45
N TRP A 8 -0.12 -8.54 -8.92
CA TRP A 8 0.70 -7.37 -8.59
C TRP A 8 2.05 -7.46 -9.29
N ARG A 9 2.49 -6.36 -9.87
CA ARG A 9 3.80 -6.25 -10.52
C ARG A 9 4.52 -4.97 -10.09
N HIS A 10 5.85 -4.98 -10.23
CA HIS A 10 6.72 -3.83 -9.94
C HIS A 10 6.54 -3.30 -8.51
N LEU A 11 6.30 -4.19 -7.58
CA LEU A 11 5.95 -3.86 -6.21
C LEU A 11 7.21 -3.63 -5.38
N LEU A 12 7.24 -2.52 -4.64
CA LEU A 12 8.22 -2.22 -3.60
C LEU A 12 7.49 -2.11 -2.26
N PHE A 13 8.09 -2.65 -1.22
CA PHE A 13 7.72 -2.35 0.18
C PHE A 13 8.82 -1.47 0.77
N ALA A 14 8.64 -0.15 0.76
CA ALA A 14 9.51 0.79 1.46
C ALA A 14 8.96 0.98 2.89
N ASN A 15 9.64 0.39 3.87
CA ASN A 15 9.12 0.24 5.23
C ASN A 15 9.94 1.06 6.23
N TYR A 16 9.28 1.97 6.93
CA TYR A 16 9.89 2.92 7.86
C TYR A 16 9.47 2.59 9.29
N PRO A 17 10.40 2.24 10.19
CA PRO A 17 10.09 2.13 11.62
C PRO A 17 9.82 3.52 12.20
N VAL A 18 8.79 3.62 13.01
CA VAL A 18 8.39 4.85 13.69
C VAL A 18 7.90 4.54 15.12
N PRO A 19 7.93 5.50 16.05
CA PRO A 19 7.34 5.31 17.37
C PRO A 19 5.85 4.97 17.27
N PRO A 20 5.33 3.98 18.02
CA PRO A 20 3.93 3.55 17.96
C PRO A 20 2.91 4.67 18.16
N GLU A 21 3.22 5.65 19.01
CA GLU A 21 2.37 6.82 19.27
C GLU A 21 2.18 7.70 18.03
N THR A 22 3.16 7.74 17.12
CA THR A 22 3.07 8.47 15.86
C THR A 22 1.95 7.92 14.98
N VAL A 23 1.79 6.61 14.95
CA VAL A 23 0.74 5.94 14.18
C VAL A 23 -0.58 5.97 14.93
N ALA A 24 -0.56 5.68 16.25
CA ALA A 24 -1.76 5.59 17.07
C ALA A 24 -2.62 6.86 17.03
N ALA A 25 -1.97 8.03 16.96
CA ALA A 25 -2.67 9.33 16.86
C ALA A 25 -3.52 9.50 15.60
N HIS A 26 -3.33 8.67 14.58
CA HIS A 26 -4.01 8.74 13.27
C HIS A 26 -4.99 7.58 13.05
N LEU A 27 -5.10 6.67 14.01
CA LEU A 27 -5.97 5.49 13.87
C LEU A 27 -7.36 5.73 14.49
N PRO A 28 -8.41 5.09 13.94
CA PRO A 28 -9.67 4.95 14.65
C PRO A 28 -9.51 4.23 15.99
N ASP A 29 -10.27 4.61 17.01
CA ASP A 29 -10.22 4.07 18.39
C ASP A 29 -10.36 2.54 18.46
N ALA A 30 -11.03 1.93 17.48
CA ALA A 30 -11.24 0.48 17.43
C ALA A 30 -10.02 -0.32 16.90
N LEU A 31 -8.99 0.38 16.42
CA LEU A 31 -7.76 -0.24 15.91
C LEU A 31 -6.62 -0.01 16.90
N THR A 32 -5.83 -1.04 17.08
CA THR A 32 -4.59 -0.97 17.87
C THR A 32 -3.40 -1.12 16.93
N VAL A 33 -2.37 -0.31 17.13
CA VAL A 33 -1.10 -0.44 16.39
C VAL A 33 -0.52 -1.82 16.63
N ASP A 34 -0.19 -2.52 15.54
CA ASP A 34 0.59 -3.76 15.58
C ASP A 34 2.07 -3.40 15.42
N THR A 35 2.93 -3.94 16.28
CA THR A 35 4.34 -3.57 16.35
C THR A 35 5.24 -4.77 16.10
N PHE A 36 6.43 -4.52 15.54
CA PHE A 36 7.48 -5.50 15.41
C PHE A 36 8.77 -4.92 16.03
N ASP A 37 9.38 -5.66 16.94
CA ASP A 37 10.54 -5.25 17.73
C ASP A 37 10.34 -3.92 18.52
N GLY A 38 9.08 -3.62 18.89
CA GLY A 38 8.70 -2.43 19.62
C GLY A 38 8.35 -1.21 18.76
N ASP A 39 8.61 -1.25 17.47
CA ASP A 39 8.29 -0.18 16.53
C ASP A 39 6.97 -0.43 15.80
N ALA A 40 6.27 0.66 15.52
CA ALA A 40 5.25 0.70 14.47
C ALA A 40 5.93 0.91 13.11
N TRP A 41 5.20 0.60 12.04
CA TRP A 41 5.74 0.67 10.69
C TRP A 41 4.81 1.46 9.78
N LEU A 42 5.38 2.42 9.04
CA LEU A 42 4.73 3.06 7.91
C LEU A 42 5.33 2.48 6.63
N SER A 43 4.49 2.03 5.71
CA SER A 43 4.94 1.45 4.45
C SER A 43 4.42 2.25 3.27
N VAL A 44 5.34 2.71 2.43
CA VAL A 44 5.03 3.28 1.11
C VAL A 44 5.17 2.16 0.09
N VAL A 45 4.08 1.89 -0.63
CA VAL A 45 4.01 0.72 -1.51
C VAL A 45 3.56 1.15 -2.91
N PRO A 46 4.49 1.45 -3.82
CA PRO A 46 4.21 1.60 -5.24
C PRO A 46 4.10 0.24 -5.91
N PHE A 47 3.12 0.06 -6.80
CA PHE A 47 2.94 -1.17 -7.56
C PHE A 47 1.96 -0.98 -8.73
N THR A 48 1.78 -2.00 -9.53
CA THR A 48 0.72 -2.08 -10.54
C THR A 48 -0.18 -3.26 -10.24
N ASN A 49 -1.46 -3.00 -9.99
CA ASN A 49 -2.49 -4.02 -10.10
C ASN A 49 -2.62 -4.40 -11.58
N VAL A 50 -2.39 -5.65 -11.90
CA VAL A 50 -2.52 -6.14 -13.28
C VAL A 50 -3.73 -7.06 -13.41
N GLU A 51 -4.36 -6.98 -14.59
CA GLU A 51 -5.48 -7.84 -14.94
C GLU A 51 -6.66 -7.74 -13.95
N VAL A 52 -6.93 -6.56 -13.41
CA VAL A 52 -8.03 -6.33 -12.46
C VAL A 52 -9.36 -6.62 -13.13
N ARG A 53 -10.10 -7.61 -12.62
CA ARG A 53 -11.35 -8.08 -13.20
C ARG A 53 -12.26 -8.74 -12.17
N PRO A 54 -13.56 -8.86 -12.41
CA PRO A 54 -14.44 -9.74 -11.64
C PRO A 54 -13.93 -11.19 -11.67
N LYS A 55 -13.90 -11.84 -10.49
CA LYS A 55 -13.46 -13.24 -10.38
C LYS A 55 -14.31 -14.14 -11.28
N GLY A 56 -13.65 -14.98 -12.05
CA GLY A 56 -14.29 -15.88 -13.02
C GLY A 56 -14.25 -15.39 -14.47
N LEU A 57 -13.90 -14.14 -14.74
CA LEU A 57 -13.63 -13.66 -16.10
C LEU A 57 -12.18 -13.97 -16.53
N PRO A 58 -11.90 -14.13 -17.84
CA PRO A 58 -10.55 -14.37 -18.35
C PRO A 58 -9.64 -13.15 -18.14
N ALA A 59 -8.33 -13.37 -18.00
CA ALA A 59 -7.33 -12.32 -17.79
C ALA A 59 -7.34 -11.23 -18.88
N SER A 60 -7.66 -11.61 -20.10
CA SER A 60 -7.68 -10.72 -21.27
C SER A 60 -8.70 -9.56 -21.21
N VAL A 61 -9.67 -9.62 -20.30
CA VAL A 61 -10.62 -8.49 -20.09
C VAL A 61 -10.22 -7.61 -18.89
N GLY A 62 -9.14 -7.97 -18.20
CA GLY A 62 -8.62 -7.20 -17.07
C GLY A 62 -7.95 -5.91 -17.51
N VAL A 63 -7.86 -4.97 -16.59
CA VAL A 63 -7.19 -3.68 -16.79
C VAL A 63 -6.03 -3.55 -15.78
N ASP A 64 -4.99 -2.86 -16.20
CA ASP A 64 -3.85 -2.56 -15.35
C ASP A 64 -4.05 -1.19 -14.69
N LEU A 65 -3.85 -1.15 -13.37
CA LEU A 65 -4.08 0.03 -12.55
C LEU A 65 -2.86 0.26 -11.65
N PRO A 66 -1.97 1.18 -12.01
CA PRO A 66 -0.89 1.58 -11.12
C PRO A 66 -1.43 2.27 -9.87
N GLU A 67 -0.83 1.96 -8.74
CA GLU A 67 -1.26 2.43 -7.42
C GLU A 67 -0.06 2.73 -6.52
N LEU A 68 -0.21 3.71 -5.66
CA LEU A 68 0.70 4.02 -4.57
C LEU A 68 -0.10 4.08 -3.29
N ASN A 69 0.27 3.33 -2.26
CA ASN A 69 -0.38 3.47 -0.96
C ASN A 69 0.59 3.83 0.17
N LEU A 70 0.05 4.53 1.16
CA LEU A 70 0.64 4.66 2.49
C LEU A 70 -0.21 3.84 3.45
N ARG A 71 0.42 2.87 4.11
CA ARG A 71 -0.26 1.97 5.02
C ARG A 71 0.50 1.75 6.32
N THR A 72 -0.19 1.20 7.29
CA THR A 72 0.38 0.72 8.56
C THR A 72 -0.23 -0.63 8.95
N TYR A 73 0.27 -1.19 10.03
CA TYR A 73 -0.08 -2.50 10.55
C TYR A 73 -0.86 -2.35 11.84
N VAL A 74 -1.99 -3.03 11.93
CA VAL A 74 -2.93 -2.87 13.03
C VAL A 74 -3.54 -4.21 13.43
N THR A 75 -4.12 -4.24 14.63
CA THR A 75 -5.03 -5.30 15.05
C THR A 75 -6.40 -4.73 15.39
N CYS A 76 -7.43 -5.53 15.19
CA CYS A 76 -8.78 -5.26 15.68
C CYS A 76 -9.32 -6.51 16.36
N GLY A 77 -9.56 -6.44 17.68
CA GLY A 77 -9.96 -7.61 18.44
C GLY A 77 -8.93 -8.75 18.44
N GLY A 78 -7.63 -8.42 18.28
CA GLY A 78 -6.53 -9.39 18.18
C GLY A 78 -6.26 -9.94 16.79
N GLU A 79 -7.08 -9.60 15.78
CA GLU A 79 -6.91 -10.04 14.40
C GLU A 79 -6.02 -9.06 13.63
N PRO A 80 -4.86 -9.50 13.08
CA PRO A 80 -3.92 -8.62 12.39
C PRO A 80 -4.42 -8.22 10.99
N GLY A 81 -3.98 -7.04 10.55
CA GLY A 81 -4.28 -6.53 9.22
C GLY A 81 -3.52 -5.24 8.91
N VAL A 82 -3.81 -4.65 7.77
CA VAL A 82 -3.29 -3.35 7.37
C VAL A 82 -4.39 -2.29 7.43
N TYR A 83 -3.98 -1.04 7.66
CA TYR A 83 -4.83 0.13 7.55
C TYR A 83 -4.20 1.11 6.56
N PHE A 84 -4.98 1.62 5.61
CA PHE A 84 -4.52 2.54 4.59
C PHE A 84 -4.83 3.97 5.00
N PHE A 85 -3.81 4.83 5.00
CA PHE A 85 -3.98 6.28 5.15
C PHE A 85 -4.35 6.92 3.82
N SER A 86 -3.73 6.43 2.72
CA SER A 86 -4.07 6.86 1.36
C SER A 86 -3.78 5.77 0.33
N LEU A 87 -4.53 5.82 -0.78
CA LEU A 87 -4.35 5.00 -1.96
C LEU A 87 -4.47 5.91 -3.18
N ASP A 88 -3.32 6.29 -3.74
CA ASP A 88 -3.25 7.12 -4.94
C ASP A 88 -3.31 6.21 -6.17
N ALA A 89 -4.34 6.35 -6.98
CA ALA A 89 -4.56 5.48 -8.14
C ALA A 89 -4.94 6.26 -9.40
N GLN A 90 -4.59 5.69 -10.54
CA GLN A 90 -4.97 6.22 -11.84
C GLN A 90 -6.35 5.69 -12.23
N GLY A 91 -7.17 6.55 -12.82
CA GLY A 91 -8.52 6.20 -13.28
C GLY A 91 -9.61 6.73 -12.36
N LEU A 92 -10.21 7.86 -12.73
CA LEU A 92 -11.23 8.55 -11.93
C LEU A 92 -12.45 7.66 -11.62
N LEU A 93 -12.91 6.85 -12.56
CA LEU A 93 -14.05 5.96 -12.35
C LEU A 93 -13.72 4.79 -11.43
N SER A 94 -12.49 4.27 -11.49
CA SER A 94 -12.02 3.21 -10.60
C SER A 94 -11.90 3.74 -9.16
N VAL A 95 -11.34 4.94 -8.98
CA VAL A 95 -11.24 5.63 -7.70
C VAL A 95 -12.62 5.90 -7.09
N LEU A 96 -13.57 6.39 -7.90
CA LEU A 96 -14.92 6.66 -7.44
C LEU A 96 -15.66 5.38 -7.03
N GLY A 97 -15.53 4.33 -7.83
CA GLY A 97 -16.07 3.00 -7.51
C GLY A 97 -15.50 2.43 -6.22
N ALA A 98 -14.19 2.47 -6.06
CA ALA A 98 -13.53 1.96 -4.87
C ALA A 98 -13.89 2.75 -3.60
N ARG A 99 -13.98 4.08 -3.66
CA ARG A 99 -14.46 4.90 -2.55
C ARG A 99 -15.89 4.57 -2.13
N VAL A 100 -16.79 4.39 -3.09
CA VAL A 100 -18.20 4.12 -2.83
C VAL A 100 -18.42 2.68 -2.34
N PHE A 101 -17.78 1.69 -2.97
CA PHE A 101 -18.03 0.28 -2.69
C PHE A 101 -17.15 -0.30 -1.57
N HIS A 102 -15.89 0.16 -1.44
CA HIS A 102 -14.93 -0.36 -0.46
C HIS A 102 -14.64 0.60 0.69
N ARG A 103 -15.07 1.88 0.58
CA ARG A 103 -14.84 2.94 1.60
C ARG A 103 -13.35 3.14 1.93
N LEU A 104 -12.49 2.84 0.98
CA LEU A 104 -11.06 3.07 1.08
C LEU A 104 -10.71 4.51 0.72
N PRO A 105 -9.64 5.10 1.31
CA PRO A 105 -9.21 6.48 1.06
C PRO A 105 -8.46 6.60 -0.28
N TYR A 106 -9.17 6.31 -1.38
CA TYR A 106 -8.62 6.43 -2.72
C TYR A 106 -8.59 7.88 -3.18
N TYR A 107 -7.46 8.29 -3.74
CA TYR A 107 -7.24 9.59 -4.35
C TYR A 107 -6.93 9.43 -5.82
N TYR A 108 -7.48 10.33 -6.65
CA TYR A 108 -7.09 10.38 -8.05
C TYR A 108 -5.66 10.92 -8.16
N ALA A 109 -4.80 10.17 -8.83
CA ALA A 109 -3.42 10.53 -9.10
C ALA A 109 -3.06 10.26 -10.56
N ARG A 110 -2.10 11.01 -11.07
CA ARG A 110 -1.40 10.66 -12.30
C ARG A 110 -0.21 9.80 -11.91
N VAL A 111 -0.17 8.58 -12.40
CA VAL A 111 0.89 7.63 -12.11
C VAL A 111 1.62 7.29 -13.42
N SER A 112 2.94 7.26 -13.39
CA SER A 112 3.77 6.73 -14.46
C SER A 112 4.77 5.73 -13.90
N LEU A 113 5.00 4.67 -14.65
CA LEU A 113 5.95 3.62 -14.31
C LEU A 113 6.73 3.26 -15.56
N THR A 114 8.05 3.19 -15.43
CA THR A 114 8.95 2.68 -16.48
C THR A 114 9.85 1.60 -15.90
N SER A 115 10.07 0.53 -16.66
CA SER A 115 11.00 -0.54 -16.31
C SER A 115 12.11 -0.61 -17.35
N ASP A 116 13.34 -0.84 -16.90
CA ASP A 116 14.53 -0.99 -17.78
C ASP A 116 14.67 -2.39 -18.38
N GLY A 117 13.79 -3.32 -18.02
CA GLY A 117 13.86 -4.72 -18.46
C GLY A 117 14.79 -5.61 -17.63
N ASP A 118 15.70 -5.03 -16.85
CA ASP A 118 16.65 -5.72 -15.96
C ASP A 118 16.20 -5.68 -14.48
N GLY A 119 14.90 -5.47 -14.25
CA GLY A 119 14.30 -5.41 -12.93
C GLY A 119 14.35 -4.02 -12.27
N GLY A 120 14.97 -3.03 -12.89
CA GLY A 120 14.92 -1.65 -12.42
C GLY A 120 13.59 -0.99 -12.78
N VAL A 121 13.03 -0.25 -11.83
CA VAL A 121 11.75 0.43 -11.96
C VAL A 121 11.91 1.88 -11.53
N ARG A 122 11.39 2.81 -12.32
CA ARG A 122 11.14 4.20 -11.93
C ARG A 122 9.64 4.40 -11.82
N PHE A 123 9.20 4.82 -10.65
CA PHE A 123 7.79 5.06 -10.34
C PHE A 123 7.59 6.54 -9.98
N GLU A 124 6.58 7.17 -10.55
CA GLU A 124 6.17 8.53 -10.21
C GLU A 124 4.67 8.58 -9.99
N SER A 125 4.21 9.22 -8.91
CA SER A 125 2.81 9.51 -8.62
C SER A 125 2.63 10.97 -8.24
N ARG A 126 1.57 11.59 -8.77
CA ARG A 126 1.12 12.93 -8.40
C ARG A 126 -0.36 12.91 -8.09
N ARG A 127 -0.69 13.13 -6.82
CA ARG A 127 -2.08 13.26 -6.36
C ARG A 127 -2.68 14.55 -6.93
N LEU A 128 -3.78 14.40 -7.65
CA LEU A 128 -4.52 15.50 -8.30
C LEU A 128 -5.98 15.57 -7.80
N HIS A 129 -6.30 14.87 -6.72
CA HIS A 129 -7.65 14.79 -6.19
C HIS A 129 -8.13 16.17 -5.74
N PRO A 130 -9.26 16.68 -6.26
CA PRO A 130 -9.76 18.02 -5.89
C PRO A 130 -10.11 18.10 -4.42
N GLY A 131 -9.65 19.18 -3.75
CA GLY A 131 -9.99 19.46 -2.35
C GLY A 131 -9.08 18.78 -1.31
N ASP A 132 -8.19 17.90 -1.72
CA ASP A 132 -7.24 17.23 -0.84
C ASP A 132 -5.83 17.81 -0.97
N ARG A 133 -4.96 17.49 0.00
CA ARG A 133 -3.56 17.90 -0.05
C ARG A 133 -2.85 17.22 -1.22
N PRO A 134 -2.10 17.97 -2.04
CA PRO A 134 -1.30 17.37 -3.10
C PRO A 134 -0.21 16.47 -2.50
N ALA A 135 0.07 15.36 -3.15
CA ALA A 135 1.18 14.49 -2.83
C ALA A 135 1.99 14.18 -4.10
N HIS A 136 3.31 14.10 -3.94
CA HIS A 136 4.22 13.71 -5.00
C HIS A 136 5.18 12.67 -4.46
N TYR A 137 5.30 11.58 -5.19
CA TYR A 137 6.25 10.51 -4.92
C TYR A 137 7.01 10.17 -6.19
N THR A 138 8.32 10.07 -6.09
CA THR A 138 9.19 9.59 -7.16
C THR A 138 10.29 8.75 -6.56
N ALA A 139 10.41 7.52 -7.04
CA ALA A 139 11.46 6.60 -6.61
C ALA A 139 11.97 5.75 -7.77
N THR A 140 13.24 5.38 -7.69
CA THR A 140 13.86 4.37 -8.53
C THR A 140 14.33 3.22 -7.64
N TYR A 141 13.98 2.00 -8.00
CA TYR A 141 14.30 0.82 -7.21
C TYR A 141 14.58 -0.40 -8.08
N ARG A 142 15.34 -1.35 -7.52
CA ARG A 142 15.67 -2.62 -8.18
C ARG A 142 16.01 -3.70 -7.18
N PRO A 143 15.84 -4.99 -7.55
CA PRO A 143 16.36 -6.08 -6.76
C PRO A 143 17.89 -5.95 -6.58
N SER A 144 18.38 -6.28 -5.37
CA SER A 144 19.80 -6.19 -5.00
C SER A 144 20.38 -7.50 -4.47
N GLY A 145 19.59 -8.57 -4.41
CA GLY A 145 20.00 -9.87 -3.91
C GLY A 145 19.13 -11.02 -4.41
N PRO A 146 19.38 -12.23 -3.95
CA PRO A 146 18.59 -13.40 -4.31
C PRO A 146 17.18 -13.34 -3.72
N ALA A 147 16.26 -14.06 -4.35
CA ALA A 147 14.91 -14.26 -3.82
C ALA A 147 14.94 -15.03 -2.50
N PHE A 148 13.97 -14.74 -1.63
CA PHE A 148 13.72 -15.48 -0.39
C PHE A 148 12.21 -15.52 -0.12
N GLU A 149 11.77 -16.52 0.63
CA GLU A 149 10.38 -16.59 1.05
C GLU A 149 10.16 -15.66 2.25
N SER A 150 9.06 -14.94 2.26
CA SER A 150 8.70 -14.01 3.36
C SER A 150 8.75 -14.68 4.74
N SER A 151 8.44 -15.98 4.80
CA SER A 151 8.48 -16.79 6.04
C SER A 151 9.90 -17.04 6.58
N GLU A 152 10.94 -16.81 5.79
CA GLU A 152 12.35 -16.98 6.22
C GLU A 152 12.85 -15.80 7.06
N ASP A 153 12.16 -14.66 7.00
CA ASP A 153 12.48 -13.46 7.80
C ASP A 153 11.22 -13.00 8.57
N PRO A 154 11.22 -13.04 9.90
CA PRO A 154 10.06 -12.67 10.73
C PRO A 154 9.56 -11.23 10.48
N ARG A 155 10.47 -10.29 10.19
CA ARG A 155 10.11 -8.91 9.87
C ARG A 155 9.45 -8.84 8.49
N ALA A 156 10.00 -9.51 7.50
CA ALA A 156 9.38 -9.59 6.17
C ALA A 156 7.98 -10.22 6.25
N ALA A 157 7.82 -11.32 6.99
CA ALA A 157 6.53 -11.94 7.22
C ALA A 157 5.54 -10.97 7.90
N PHE A 158 5.98 -10.26 8.95
CA PHE A 158 5.16 -9.26 9.63
C PHE A 158 4.69 -8.15 8.68
N LEU A 159 5.56 -7.66 7.81
CA LEU A 159 5.29 -6.54 6.91
C LEU A 159 4.53 -6.93 5.65
N THR A 160 4.55 -8.19 5.22
CA THR A 160 3.99 -8.59 3.93
C THR A 160 2.88 -9.63 4.01
N GLU A 161 2.89 -10.54 5.00
CA GLU A 161 1.88 -11.58 5.13
C GLU A 161 0.64 -11.05 5.86
N ARG A 162 -0.10 -10.16 5.19
CA ARG A 162 -1.31 -9.53 5.71
C ARG A 162 -2.49 -9.80 4.79
N TYR A 163 -3.38 -10.66 5.25
CA TYR A 163 -4.53 -11.17 4.49
C TYR A 163 -5.83 -10.44 4.79
N ARG A 164 -5.74 -9.29 5.50
CA ARG A 164 -6.88 -8.46 5.88
C ARG A 164 -6.50 -6.99 5.83
N PHE A 165 -7.46 -6.16 5.42
CA PHE A 165 -7.34 -4.72 5.63
C PHE A 165 -8.57 -4.19 6.36
N TYR A 166 -8.35 -3.10 7.09
CA TYR A 166 -9.38 -2.38 7.82
C TYR A 166 -9.64 -1.03 7.17
N THR A 167 -10.90 -0.58 7.26
CA THR A 167 -11.32 0.74 6.79
C THR A 167 -12.36 1.30 7.74
N GLN A 168 -12.42 2.64 7.85
CA GLN A 168 -13.46 3.32 8.63
C GLN A 168 -14.54 3.87 7.70
N GLY A 169 -15.78 3.57 7.98
CA GLY A 169 -16.90 4.15 7.27
C GLY A 169 -17.22 5.57 7.73
N ALA A 170 -18.03 6.31 6.96
CA ALA A 170 -18.51 7.64 7.33
C ALA A 170 -19.34 7.66 8.64
N ASP A 171 -19.84 6.51 9.05
CA ASP A 171 -20.54 6.28 10.33
C ASP A 171 -19.57 6.02 11.51
N GLY A 172 -18.26 6.14 11.29
CA GLY A 172 -17.21 5.88 12.27
C GLY A 172 -16.92 4.39 12.53
N ALA A 173 -17.74 3.48 12.00
CA ALA A 173 -17.56 2.05 12.25
C ALA A 173 -16.39 1.49 11.44
N VAL A 174 -15.52 0.73 12.11
CA VAL A 174 -14.44 -0.02 11.46
C VAL A 174 -15.01 -1.27 10.81
N ARG A 175 -14.59 -1.52 9.59
CA ARG A 175 -14.93 -2.69 8.77
C ARG A 175 -13.67 -3.33 8.25
N HIS A 176 -13.78 -4.57 7.79
CA HIS A 176 -12.65 -5.24 7.16
C HIS A 176 -13.06 -5.93 5.86
N ALA A 177 -12.07 -6.21 5.04
CA ALA A 177 -12.16 -7.17 3.96
C ALA A 177 -10.90 -8.05 3.94
N ASN A 178 -11.06 -9.27 3.44
CA ASN A 178 -9.95 -10.19 3.29
C ASN A 178 -9.38 -10.11 1.88
N VAL A 179 -8.07 -10.28 1.81
CA VAL A 179 -7.30 -10.44 0.58
C VAL A 179 -6.69 -11.82 0.62
N ASP A 180 -6.84 -12.57 -0.46
CA ASP A 180 -6.30 -13.93 -0.58
C ASP A 180 -5.18 -13.91 -1.62
N HIS A 181 -3.99 -14.30 -1.20
CA HIS A 181 -2.82 -14.40 -2.07
C HIS A 181 -1.89 -15.51 -1.58
N GLU A 182 -1.06 -16.03 -2.49
CA GLU A 182 0.02 -16.94 -2.12
C GLU A 182 1.05 -16.19 -1.26
N PRO A 183 1.80 -16.92 -0.39
CA PRO A 183 2.92 -16.31 0.35
C PRO A 183 3.90 -15.60 -0.59
N TRP A 184 4.48 -14.51 -0.11
CA TRP A 184 5.35 -13.68 -0.92
C TRP A 184 6.73 -14.29 -1.09
N THR A 185 7.17 -14.40 -2.35
CA THR A 185 8.58 -14.50 -2.69
C THR A 185 9.12 -13.09 -2.89
N LEU A 186 10.08 -12.69 -2.07
CA LEU A 186 10.61 -11.34 -1.98
C LEU A 186 12.06 -11.29 -2.49
N TYR A 187 12.50 -10.09 -2.83
CA TYR A 187 13.90 -9.79 -3.13
C TYR A 187 14.34 -8.63 -2.23
N PRO A 188 15.55 -8.66 -1.65
CA PRO A 188 16.16 -7.45 -1.15
C PRO A 188 16.21 -6.42 -2.28
N ALA A 189 15.94 -5.16 -1.95
CA ALA A 189 15.93 -4.10 -2.95
C ALA A 189 16.78 -2.92 -2.50
N THR A 190 17.37 -2.23 -3.48
CA THR A 190 17.86 -0.86 -3.28
C THR A 190 16.83 0.09 -3.87
N ALA A 191 16.54 1.17 -3.13
CA ALA A 191 15.64 2.21 -3.56
C ALA A 191 16.27 3.58 -3.32
N THR A 192 15.97 4.52 -4.23
CA THR A 192 16.28 5.93 -4.05
C THR A 192 14.98 6.71 -4.20
N GLU A 193 14.53 7.32 -3.13
CA GLU A 193 13.39 8.24 -3.15
C GLU A 193 13.89 9.64 -3.52
N GLU A 194 13.52 10.13 -4.69
CA GLU A 194 13.87 11.48 -5.16
C GLU A 194 12.94 12.53 -4.58
N THR A 195 11.68 12.15 -4.39
CA THR A 195 10.63 13.00 -3.81
C THR A 195 9.63 12.12 -3.06
N ASN A 196 9.33 12.49 -1.83
CA ASN A 196 8.25 11.86 -1.06
C ASN A 196 7.56 12.90 -0.17
N THR A 197 6.42 13.42 -0.63
CA THR A 197 5.56 14.30 0.17
C THR A 197 4.30 13.60 0.65
N LEU A 198 4.22 12.27 0.47
CA LEU A 198 3.07 11.46 0.83
C LEU A 198 2.81 11.51 2.34
N PHE A 199 3.88 11.36 3.15
CA PHE A 199 3.78 11.44 4.60
C PHE A 199 3.17 12.77 5.06
N ALA A 200 3.67 13.89 4.54
CA ALA A 200 3.14 15.22 4.90
C ALA A 200 1.69 15.42 4.44
N ALA A 201 1.32 14.89 3.29
CA ALA A 201 -0.06 14.96 2.79
C ALA A 201 -1.03 14.19 3.70
N ASP A 202 -0.59 13.08 4.28
CA ASP A 202 -1.37 12.22 5.16
C ASP A 202 -1.20 12.56 6.66
N GLY A 203 -0.51 13.67 6.97
CA GLY A 203 -0.41 14.21 8.34
C GLY A 203 0.79 13.75 9.15
N PHE A 204 1.73 13.01 8.54
CA PHE A 204 2.93 12.52 9.21
C PHE A 204 4.14 13.42 8.95
N ALA A 205 5.05 13.50 9.92
CA ALA A 205 6.41 13.92 9.61
C ALA A 205 7.11 12.85 8.77
N HIS A 206 8.02 13.27 7.90
CA HIS A 206 8.83 12.30 7.15
C HIS A 206 9.68 11.51 8.14
N PRO A 207 9.67 10.16 8.10
CA PRO A 207 10.55 9.35 8.93
C PRO A 207 12.02 9.74 8.74
N THR A 208 12.79 9.67 9.81
CA THR A 208 14.24 9.98 9.78
C THR A 208 15.09 8.75 9.45
N SER A 209 14.52 7.56 9.57
CA SER A 209 15.13 6.29 9.16
C SER A 209 15.06 6.13 7.64
N GLU A 210 16.03 5.44 7.09
CA GLU A 210 15.90 4.87 5.73
C GLU A 210 14.94 3.67 5.76
N PRO A 211 14.26 3.37 4.64
CA PRO A 211 13.32 2.27 4.56
C PRO A 211 13.98 0.89 4.61
#